data_7c7e459c428115f5c66281eba0da6186
#
_entry.id   7c7e459c428115f5c66281eba0da6186
#
_cell.length_a   1.000
_cell.length_b   1.000
_cell.length_c   1.000
_cell.angle_alpha   90.00
_cell.angle_beta   90.00
_cell.angle_gamma   90.00
#
_symmetry.space_group_name_H-M   'P 1'
#
loop_
_entity.id
_entity.type
_entity.pdbx_description
1 polymer ?
#
loop_
_entity_poly.entity_id
_entity_poly.type
_entity_poly.pdbx_seq_one_letter_code
_entity_poly.pdbx_strand_id
1 'polypeptide(L)'
;MMPKEGTLPKDKNALAKVSSWQKAGCPLPGPEAHARFMPFGRTSAEKARSGGRVGLDFKEAAVLMGIESDGRVVLIERAPSEGVHGGQMALPGGAREVGESLVECALREWREELGLSPAHSPSTEPVGLTEIHVAPSGFIVRPYLAHVELSEALQFDRTEVAAIHRIRLADLLDRGYSRTQKVRVGGNKGVVLSAPGLSFPGVPFIWGATAMMLGELRAILVSAEV
;
A
#
# COMPACT_ATOMS: atom_id res chain seq x y z
N MET A 1 -29.23 4.44 19.34
CA MET A 1 -29.85 4.29 18.03
C MET A 1 -28.74 3.88 17.07
N MET A 2 -28.69 2.58 16.69
CA MET A 2 -27.64 2.07 15.78
C MET A 2 -27.91 2.59 14.38
N PRO A 3 -26.89 2.99 13.60
CA PRO A 3 -27.11 3.39 12.22
C PRO A 3 -27.57 2.16 11.42
N LYS A 4 -28.60 2.37 10.60
CA LYS A 4 -29.16 1.37 9.68
C LYS A 4 -28.05 0.81 8.79
N GLU A 5 -27.98 -0.49 8.62
CA GLU A 5 -27.21 -1.19 7.60
C GLU A 5 -27.58 -0.65 6.21
N GLY A 6 -26.90 0.40 5.80
CA GLY A 6 -26.83 0.78 4.40
C GLY A 6 -26.04 -0.29 3.70
N THR A 7 -26.59 -0.86 2.65
CA THR A 7 -25.98 -1.86 1.77
C THR A 7 -24.64 -1.33 1.27
N LEU A 8 -23.54 -1.72 1.94
CA LEU A 8 -22.17 -1.42 1.51
C LEU A 8 -21.98 -2.03 0.11
N PRO A 9 -21.34 -1.34 -0.83
CA PRO A 9 -21.02 -1.89 -2.14
C PRO A 9 -20.31 -3.22 -1.93
N LYS A 10 -20.83 -4.28 -2.53
CA LYS A 10 -20.20 -5.60 -2.48
C LYS A 10 -18.81 -5.47 -3.10
N ASP A 11 -17.78 -5.59 -2.30
CA ASP A 11 -16.36 -5.28 -2.55
C ASP A 11 -15.70 -6.04 -3.73
N LYS A 12 -16.43 -6.90 -4.41
CA LYS A 12 -16.00 -7.66 -5.59
C LYS A 12 -15.66 -6.78 -6.82
N ASN A 13 -15.75 -5.45 -6.70
CA ASN A 13 -15.69 -4.56 -7.86
C ASN A 13 -14.53 -3.55 -7.84
N ALA A 14 -13.61 -3.61 -6.86
CA ALA A 14 -12.53 -2.63 -6.75
C ALA A 14 -11.63 -2.62 -8.00
N LEU A 15 -11.22 -3.79 -8.48
CA LEU A 15 -10.43 -3.91 -9.71
C LEU A 15 -11.22 -3.47 -10.95
N ALA A 16 -12.49 -3.84 -11.04
CA ALA A 16 -13.33 -3.41 -12.16
C ALA A 16 -13.48 -1.90 -12.19
N LYS A 17 -13.62 -1.25 -11.02
CA LYS A 17 -13.66 0.21 -10.90
C LYS A 17 -12.33 0.85 -11.32
N VAL A 18 -11.19 0.34 -10.84
CA VAL A 18 -9.86 0.85 -11.23
C VAL A 18 -9.62 0.62 -12.72
N SER A 19 -9.93 -0.55 -13.26
CA SER A 19 -9.80 -0.85 -14.70
C SER A 19 -10.71 0.04 -15.55
N SER A 20 -11.95 0.30 -15.10
CA SER A 20 -12.87 1.22 -15.79
C SER A 20 -12.35 2.65 -15.76
N TRP A 21 -11.81 3.10 -14.64
CA TRP A 21 -11.17 4.41 -14.50
C TRP A 21 -10.04 4.60 -15.50
N GLN A 22 -9.15 3.61 -15.62
CA GLN A 22 -8.04 3.63 -16.57
C GLN A 22 -8.51 3.58 -18.03
N LYS A 23 -9.50 2.72 -18.33
CA LYS A 23 -10.09 2.62 -19.69
C LYS A 23 -10.80 3.91 -20.12
N ALA A 24 -11.38 4.64 -19.18
CA ALA A 24 -11.99 5.94 -19.44
C ALA A 24 -10.95 7.05 -19.69
N GLY A 25 -9.65 6.75 -19.62
CA GLY A 25 -8.58 7.73 -19.76
C GLY A 25 -8.49 8.74 -18.62
N CYS A 26 -9.17 8.46 -17.50
CA CYS A 26 -9.09 9.33 -16.34
C CYS A 26 -7.69 9.27 -15.71
N PRO A 27 -7.05 10.41 -15.43
CA PRO A 27 -5.76 10.43 -14.75
C PRO A 27 -5.91 9.87 -13.33
N LEU A 28 -4.98 8.99 -12.92
CA LEU A 28 -4.97 8.45 -11.56
C LEU A 28 -4.86 9.61 -10.54
N PRO A 29 -5.63 9.57 -9.43
CA PRO A 29 -5.66 10.66 -8.44
C PRO A 29 -4.43 10.69 -7.52
N GLY A 30 -3.37 9.95 -7.85
CA GLY A 30 -2.21 9.68 -7.03
C GLY A 30 -1.66 10.91 -6.28
N PRO A 31 -1.20 11.98 -6.95
CA PRO A 31 -0.58 13.10 -6.26
C PRO A 31 -1.48 13.77 -5.21
N GLU A 32 -2.77 13.94 -5.52
CA GLU A 32 -3.74 14.56 -4.63
C GLU A 32 -4.14 13.62 -3.49
N ALA A 33 -4.34 12.34 -3.80
CA ALA A 33 -4.64 11.32 -2.81
C ALA A 33 -3.45 11.09 -1.86
N HIS A 34 -2.23 11.03 -2.40
CA HIS A 34 -0.99 10.86 -1.65
C HIS A 34 -0.74 12.02 -0.68
N ALA A 35 -1.04 13.27 -1.09
CA ALA A 35 -0.83 14.46 -0.26
C ALA A 35 -1.53 14.38 1.11
N ARG A 36 -2.65 13.67 1.20
CA ARG A 36 -3.42 13.50 2.44
C ARG A 36 -2.68 12.68 3.50
N PHE A 37 -1.81 11.76 3.07
CA PHE A 37 -1.07 10.86 3.95
C PHE A 37 0.44 11.14 3.96
N MET A 38 0.85 12.24 3.36
CA MET A 38 2.24 12.66 3.36
C MET A 38 2.66 13.14 4.75
N PRO A 39 3.74 12.59 5.35
CA PRO A 39 4.22 13.05 6.65
C PRO A 39 4.56 14.54 6.66
N PHE A 40 4.25 15.25 7.75
CA PHE A 40 4.54 16.68 7.90
C PHE A 40 6.03 16.99 7.69
N GLY A 41 6.31 18.08 6.97
CA GLY A 41 7.66 18.52 6.58
C GLY A 41 7.95 18.37 5.09
N ARG A 42 7.07 17.72 4.32
CA ARG A 42 7.13 17.70 2.86
C ARG A 42 6.22 18.80 2.29
N THR A 43 6.79 19.75 1.56
CA THR A 43 6.12 21.01 1.22
C THR A 43 5.27 20.99 -0.03
N SER A 44 5.22 19.92 -0.80
CA SER A 44 4.25 19.74 -1.90
C SER A 44 4.37 18.36 -2.54
N ALA A 45 3.30 17.90 -3.21
CA ALA A 45 3.30 16.70 -4.06
C ALA A 45 4.36 16.78 -5.18
N GLU A 46 4.67 17.96 -5.69
CA GLU A 46 5.74 18.21 -6.67
C GLU A 46 7.13 17.98 -6.08
N LYS A 47 7.40 18.45 -4.86
CA LYS A 47 8.67 18.16 -4.16
C LYS A 47 8.77 16.68 -3.77
N ALA A 48 7.67 15.98 -3.57
CA ALA A 48 7.67 14.54 -3.40
C ALA A 48 8.04 13.81 -4.68
N ARG A 49 7.58 14.28 -5.85
CA ARG A 49 7.95 13.76 -7.17
C ARG A 49 9.41 14.03 -7.52
N SER A 50 9.90 15.23 -7.21
CA SER A 50 11.29 15.62 -7.51
C SER A 50 12.30 15.13 -6.48
N GLY A 51 11.86 14.45 -5.42
CA GLY A 51 12.72 13.93 -4.35
C GLY A 51 13.52 14.97 -3.58
N GLY A 52 13.36 16.26 -3.91
CA GLY A 52 14.15 17.36 -3.32
C GLY A 52 15.66 17.27 -3.57
N ARG A 53 16.11 16.26 -4.31
CA ARG A 53 17.49 16.03 -4.73
C ARG A 53 17.51 15.73 -6.21
N VAL A 54 17.77 16.74 -7.01
CA VAL A 54 18.14 16.59 -8.42
C VAL A 54 19.44 15.74 -8.44
N GLY A 55 19.42 14.55 -9.07
CA GLY A 55 20.61 13.72 -9.26
C GLY A 55 20.72 12.48 -8.38
N LEU A 56 19.67 12.03 -7.69
CA LEU A 56 19.66 10.71 -7.05
C LEU A 56 19.20 9.64 -8.05
N ASP A 57 20.00 8.62 -8.25
CA ASP A 57 19.59 7.37 -8.87
C ASP A 57 18.64 6.65 -7.91
N PHE A 58 17.34 6.80 -8.11
CA PHE A 58 16.35 6.03 -7.37
C PHE A 58 16.36 4.58 -7.88
N LYS A 59 16.33 3.65 -6.93
CA LYS A 59 16.09 2.24 -7.24
C LYS A 59 14.60 2.01 -7.46
N GLU A 60 14.28 1.13 -8.39
CA GLU A 60 12.90 0.73 -8.62
C GLU A 60 12.46 -0.34 -7.64
N ALA A 61 11.21 -0.26 -7.21
CA ALA A 61 10.56 -1.23 -6.36
C ALA A 61 9.09 -1.40 -6.80
N ALA A 62 8.51 -2.54 -6.46
CA ALA A 62 7.11 -2.77 -6.71
C ALA A 62 6.45 -3.49 -5.54
N VAL A 63 5.16 -3.22 -5.33
CA VAL A 63 4.35 -3.84 -4.28
C VAL A 63 3.04 -4.34 -4.85
N LEU A 64 2.47 -5.41 -4.28
CA LEU A 64 1.16 -5.92 -4.64
C LEU A 64 0.12 -5.60 -3.56
N MET A 65 -0.91 -4.87 -3.93
CA MET A 65 -2.12 -4.66 -3.16
C MET A 65 -3.11 -5.78 -3.49
N GLY A 66 -2.97 -6.91 -2.83
CA GLY A 66 -3.85 -8.08 -3.02
C GLY A 66 -5.18 -7.86 -2.31
N ILE A 67 -6.29 -8.03 -3.04
CA ILE A 67 -7.65 -8.01 -2.49
C ILE A 67 -8.20 -9.43 -2.52
N GLU A 68 -8.52 -9.99 -1.36
CA GLU A 68 -9.18 -11.29 -1.23
C GLU A 68 -10.65 -11.23 -1.69
N SER A 69 -11.23 -12.38 -2.02
CA SER A 69 -12.61 -12.49 -2.53
C SER A 69 -13.69 -11.96 -1.57
N ASP A 70 -13.36 -11.84 -0.29
CA ASP A 70 -14.23 -11.27 0.75
C ASP A 70 -14.05 -9.74 0.94
N GLY A 71 -13.24 -9.10 0.08
CA GLY A 71 -13.01 -7.66 0.09
C GLY A 71 -11.97 -7.19 1.11
N ARG A 72 -11.06 -8.05 1.55
CA ARG A 72 -9.98 -7.66 2.45
C ARG A 72 -8.68 -7.40 1.69
N VAL A 73 -8.02 -6.30 2.00
CA VAL A 73 -6.67 -5.96 1.53
C VAL A 73 -5.65 -6.60 2.45
N VAL A 74 -4.67 -7.29 1.85
CA VAL A 74 -3.60 -7.96 2.57
C VAL A 74 -2.43 -7.01 2.80
N LEU A 75 -1.95 -6.97 4.03
CA LEU A 75 -0.82 -6.17 4.49
C LEU A 75 0.14 -7.05 5.29
N ILE A 76 1.40 -6.70 5.29
CA ILE A 76 2.41 -7.28 6.16
C ILE A 76 2.84 -6.29 7.25
N GLU A 77 3.16 -6.80 8.42
CA GLU A 77 3.96 -6.10 9.42
C GLU A 77 5.40 -6.57 9.24
N ARG A 78 6.30 -5.65 8.88
CA ARG A 78 7.72 -5.98 8.69
C ARG A 78 8.35 -6.36 10.02
N ALA A 79 9.19 -7.38 10.01
CA ALA A 79 9.92 -7.77 11.22
C ALA A 79 10.71 -6.59 11.81
N PRO A 80 10.84 -6.50 13.14
CA PRO A 80 11.69 -5.50 13.78
C PRO A 80 13.12 -5.59 13.22
N SER A 81 13.65 -4.48 12.76
CA SER A 81 15.03 -4.38 12.27
C SER A 81 15.64 -3.04 12.64
N GLU A 82 16.97 -2.93 12.64
CA GLU A 82 17.67 -1.66 12.81
C GLU A 82 17.49 -0.71 11.62
N GLY A 83 16.92 -1.19 10.53
CA GLY A 83 16.64 -0.43 9.31
C GLY A 83 15.50 0.60 9.48
N VAL A 84 15.31 1.40 8.45
CA VAL A 84 14.38 2.54 8.44
C VAL A 84 12.90 2.10 8.54
N HIS A 85 12.59 0.85 8.15
CA HIS A 85 11.23 0.35 7.97
C HIS A 85 10.84 -0.82 8.89
N GLY A 86 11.71 -1.21 9.83
CA GLY A 86 11.40 -2.28 10.80
C GLY A 86 10.14 -1.99 11.60
N GLY A 87 9.27 -2.98 11.77
CA GLY A 87 8.00 -2.86 12.51
C GLY A 87 6.93 -2.01 11.84
N GLN A 88 7.10 -1.61 10.58
CA GLN A 88 6.10 -0.82 9.86
C GLN A 88 5.14 -1.71 9.06
N MET A 89 3.91 -1.21 8.93
CA MET A 89 2.93 -1.81 8.03
C MET A 89 3.27 -1.52 6.58
N ALA A 90 3.25 -2.53 5.74
CA ALA A 90 3.55 -2.43 4.31
C ALA A 90 2.57 -3.25 3.45
N LEU A 91 2.48 -2.91 2.18
CA LEU A 91 2.03 -3.84 1.16
C LEU A 91 3.20 -4.79 0.85
N PRO A 92 2.96 -6.09 0.60
CA PRO A 92 4.01 -7.01 0.16
C PRO A 92 4.72 -6.48 -1.07
N GLY A 93 6.05 -6.50 -1.05
CA GLY A 93 6.85 -5.98 -2.15
C GLY A 93 8.25 -5.54 -1.77
N GLY A 94 9.09 -5.35 -2.79
CA GLY A 94 10.50 -5.03 -2.60
C GLY A 94 11.18 -4.44 -3.82
N ALA A 95 12.52 -4.50 -3.83
CA ALA A 95 13.34 -3.95 -4.88
C ALA A 95 13.30 -4.80 -6.15
N ARG A 96 13.25 -4.14 -7.30
CA ARG A 96 13.32 -4.80 -8.61
C ARG A 96 14.71 -5.42 -8.83
N GLU A 97 14.73 -6.67 -9.23
CA GLU A 97 15.94 -7.37 -9.65
C GLU A 97 16.27 -7.13 -11.13
N VAL A 98 17.51 -7.45 -11.50
CA VAL A 98 17.95 -7.31 -12.90
C VAL A 98 17.23 -8.33 -13.79
N GLY A 99 16.61 -7.85 -14.85
CA GLY A 99 15.95 -8.70 -15.84
C GLY A 99 14.46 -8.93 -15.60
N GLU A 100 13.92 -8.53 -14.44
CA GLU A 100 12.47 -8.60 -14.20
C GLU A 100 11.75 -7.27 -14.50
N SER A 101 10.49 -7.33 -14.88
CA SER A 101 9.60 -6.18 -14.94
C SER A 101 9.09 -5.82 -13.55
N LEU A 102 8.52 -4.62 -13.37
CA LEU A 102 7.95 -4.20 -12.08
C LEU A 102 6.76 -5.07 -11.63
N VAL A 103 5.98 -5.62 -12.57
CA VAL A 103 4.88 -6.53 -12.21
C VAL A 103 5.42 -7.89 -11.75
N GLU A 104 6.46 -8.41 -12.41
CA GLU A 104 7.13 -9.64 -11.98
C GLU A 104 7.76 -9.48 -10.59
N CYS A 105 8.41 -8.34 -10.33
CA CYS A 105 8.92 -7.97 -9.01
C CYS A 105 7.81 -8.02 -7.94
N ALA A 106 6.69 -7.33 -8.17
CA ALA A 106 5.58 -7.34 -7.22
C ALA A 106 5.04 -8.75 -6.95
N LEU A 107 4.98 -9.60 -7.97
CA LEU A 107 4.49 -10.98 -7.85
C LEU A 107 5.51 -11.90 -7.18
N ARG A 108 6.81 -11.72 -7.41
CA ARG A 108 7.88 -12.47 -6.74
C ARG A 108 7.86 -12.18 -5.25
N GLU A 109 7.97 -10.91 -4.88
CA GLU A 109 7.97 -10.45 -3.49
C GLU A 109 6.70 -10.87 -2.73
N TRP A 110 5.53 -10.77 -3.39
CA TRP A 110 4.26 -11.25 -2.85
C TRP A 110 4.34 -12.74 -2.44
N ARG A 111 4.93 -13.58 -3.29
CA ARG A 111 5.07 -15.00 -2.98
C ARG A 111 6.08 -15.26 -1.87
N GLU A 112 7.21 -14.59 -1.90
CA GLU A 112 8.30 -14.72 -0.92
C GLU A 112 7.84 -14.27 0.46
N GLU A 113 7.33 -13.05 0.59
CA GLU A 113 6.92 -12.48 1.88
C GLU A 113 5.70 -13.16 2.50
N LEU A 114 4.83 -13.80 1.70
CA LEU A 114 3.69 -14.55 2.20
C LEU A 114 3.94 -16.07 2.29
N GLY A 115 5.09 -16.55 1.87
CA GLY A 115 5.44 -17.98 1.88
C GLY A 115 4.57 -18.81 0.94
N LEU A 116 4.26 -18.27 -0.25
CA LEU A 116 3.41 -18.91 -1.23
C LEU A 116 4.23 -19.74 -2.22
N SER A 117 3.58 -20.75 -2.82
CA SER A 117 4.18 -21.53 -3.90
C SER A 117 4.59 -20.65 -5.08
N PRO A 118 5.70 -20.93 -5.78
CA PRO A 118 6.09 -20.23 -7.01
C PRO A 118 5.00 -20.25 -8.10
N ALA A 119 4.12 -21.25 -8.09
CA ALA A 119 3.00 -21.36 -9.02
C ALA A 119 1.79 -20.49 -8.62
N HIS A 120 1.80 -19.89 -7.42
CA HIS A 120 0.71 -19.04 -6.99
C HIS A 120 0.66 -17.76 -7.84
N SER A 121 -0.52 -17.45 -8.34
CA SER A 121 -0.78 -16.25 -9.14
C SER A 121 -2.06 -15.59 -8.67
N PRO A 122 -2.17 -14.26 -8.81
CA PRO A 122 -3.44 -13.57 -8.64
C PRO A 122 -4.52 -14.14 -9.57
N SER A 123 -5.78 -14.03 -9.15
CA SER A 123 -6.93 -14.44 -9.97
C SER A 123 -7.22 -13.45 -11.12
N THR A 124 -6.56 -12.30 -11.13
CA THR A 124 -6.70 -11.27 -12.16
C THR A 124 -5.34 -10.69 -12.52
N GLU A 125 -5.23 -10.15 -13.73
CA GLU A 125 -4.06 -9.36 -14.14
C GLU A 125 -3.84 -8.17 -13.19
N PRO A 126 -2.61 -7.94 -12.69
CA PRO A 126 -2.30 -6.80 -11.85
C PRO A 126 -2.45 -5.47 -12.59
N VAL A 127 -3.11 -4.51 -11.97
CA VAL A 127 -3.34 -3.17 -12.52
C VAL A 127 -2.48 -2.16 -11.77
N GLY A 128 -1.61 -1.42 -12.51
CA GLY A 128 -0.71 -0.43 -11.92
C GLY A 128 -1.43 0.82 -11.43
N LEU A 129 -1.00 1.32 -10.28
CA LEU A 129 -1.40 2.60 -9.70
C LEU A 129 -0.26 3.63 -9.84
N THR A 130 -0.42 4.82 -9.24
CA THR A 130 0.59 5.89 -9.33
C THR A 130 1.85 5.56 -8.54
N GLU A 131 2.99 5.79 -9.14
CA GLU A 131 4.30 5.64 -8.48
C GLU A 131 4.48 6.61 -7.32
N ILE A 132 5.17 6.13 -6.29
CA ILE A 132 5.51 6.91 -5.11
C ILE A 132 7.02 7.00 -4.96
N HIS A 133 7.53 8.22 -4.84
CA HIS A 133 8.93 8.47 -4.54
C HIS A 133 9.16 8.47 -3.03
N VAL A 134 9.87 7.48 -2.52
CA VAL A 134 10.19 7.30 -1.11
C VAL A 134 11.60 7.80 -0.85
N ALA A 135 11.76 9.12 -0.74
CA ALA A 135 13.06 9.77 -0.60
C ALA A 135 13.95 9.22 0.54
N PRO A 136 13.44 8.87 1.74
CA PRO A 136 14.29 8.34 2.81
C PRO A 136 14.96 7.02 2.47
N SER A 137 14.34 6.17 1.65
CA SER A 137 14.90 4.89 1.22
C SER A 137 15.54 4.93 -0.17
N GLY A 138 15.33 6.01 -0.94
CA GLY A 138 15.85 6.14 -2.30
C GLY A 138 15.14 5.25 -3.32
N PHE A 139 13.87 4.91 -3.09
CA PHE A 139 13.08 4.09 -3.99
C PHE A 139 11.98 4.87 -4.71
N ILE A 140 11.73 4.48 -5.97
CA ILE A 140 10.46 4.72 -6.68
C ILE A 140 9.68 3.42 -6.60
N VAL A 141 8.51 3.47 -5.99
CA VAL A 141 7.67 2.29 -5.74
C VAL A 141 6.44 2.33 -6.63
N ARG A 142 6.24 1.30 -7.45
CA ARG A 142 5.05 1.09 -8.27
C ARG A 142 4.09 0.14 -7.56
N PRO A 143 2.91 0.59 -7.12
CA PRO A 143 1.89 -0.32 -6.60
C PRO A 143 1.10 -0.95 -7.74
N TYR A 144 0.78 -2.24 -7.55
CA TYR A 144 -0.14 -2.99 -8.39
C TYR A 144 -1.32 -3.49 -7.56
N LEU A 145 -2.50 -3.48 -8.15
CA LEU A 145 -3.73 -3.99 -7.55
C LEU A 145 -4.15 -5.28 -8.26
N ALA A 146 -4.47 -6.34 -7.52
CA ALA A 146 -4.99 -7.58 -8.07
C ALA A 146 -5.95 -8.27 -7.10
N HIS A 147 -6.86 -9.09 -7.62
CA HIS A 147 -7.58 -10.07 -6.80
C HIS A 147 -6.69 -11.29 -6.52
N VAL A 148 -6.73 -11.74 -5.29
CA VAL A 148 -5.93 -12.87 -4.80
C VAL A 148 -6.80 -13.84 -4.01
N GLU A 149 -6.38 -15.11 -4.00
CA GLU A 149 -6.96 -16.13 -3.14
C GLU A 149 -5.85 -16.69 -2.26
N LEU A 150 -5.98 -16.51 -0.96
CA LEU A 150 -5.00 -17.02 0.00
C LEU A 150 -5.60 -18.17 0.81
N SER A 151 -4.83 -19.23 0.97
CA SER A 151 -5.15 -20.28 1.93
C SER A 151 -4.99 -19.75 3.36
N GLU A 152 -5.67 -20.35 4.33
CA GLU A 152 -5.59 -19.92 5.74
C GLU A 152 -4.20 -20.13 6.35
N ALA A 153 -3.39 -21.04 5.81
CA ALA A 153 -2.06 -21.39 6.32
C ALA A 153 -0.94 -20.78 5.46
N LEU A 154 -0.55 -19.55 5.76
CA LEU A 154 0.61 -18.90 5.14
C LEU A 154 1.89 -19.26 5.93
N GLN A 155 2.97 -19.59 5.21
CA GLN A 155 4.26 -19.99 5.79
C GLN A 155 5.34 -18.96 5.45
N PHE A 156 5.24 -17.78 6.02
CA PHE A 156 6.18 -16.68 5.79
C PHE A 156 7.40 -16.73 6.71
N ASP A 157 8.51 -16.17 6.26
CA ASP A 157 9.73 -16.03 7.06
C ASP A 157 9.55 -14.94 8.13
N ARG A 158 9.58 -15.34 9.38
CA ARG A 158 9.43 -14.43 10.52
C ARG A 158 10.60 -13.47 10.72
N THR A 159 11.71 -13.67 10.02
CA THR A 159 12.83 -12.71 10.02
C THR A 159 12.55 -11.51 9.14
N GLU A 160 11.63 -11.62 8.18
CA GLU A 160 11.22 -10.55 7.27
C GLU A 160 9.83 -10.02 7.58
N VAL A 161 8.89 -10.90 7.89
CA VAL A 161 7.48 -10.58 8.17
C VAL A 161 7.11 -11.01 9.58
N ALA A 162 6.77 -10.06 10.45
CA ALA A 162 6.34 -10.36 11.83
C ALA A 162 4.90 -10.92 11.85
N ALA A 163 4.01 -10.33 11.05
CA ALA A 163 2.60 -10.72 10.98
C ALA A 163 1.97 -10.33 9.64
N ILE A 164 0.87 -11.00 9.30
CA ILE A 164 0.02 -10.66 8.16
C ILE A 164 -1.29 -10.10 8.70
N HIS A 165 -1.67 -8.93 8.20
CA HIS A 165 -2.89 -8.25 8.58
C HIS A 165 -3.83 -8.14 7.37
N ARG A 166 -5.12 -8.04 7.66
CA ARG A 166 -6.18 -7.88 6.66
C ARG A 166 -7.11 -6.75 7.07
N ILE A 167 -7.27 -5.75 6.20
CA ILE A 167 -8.21 -4.65 6.42
C ILE A 167 -9.34 -4.75 5.40
N ARG A 168 -10.57 -4.52 5.83
CA ARG A 168 -11.71 -4.53 4.90
C ARG A 168 -11.71 -3.25 4.06
N LEU A 169 -12.00 -3.37 2.77
CA LEU A 169 -12.17 -2.20 1.89
C LEU A 169 -13.25 -1.26 2.42
N ALA A 170 -14.32 -1.80 3.00
CA ALA A 170 -15.35 -1.00 3.64
C ALA A 170 -14.81 -0.09 4.75
N ASP A 171 -13.88 -0.61 5.57
CA ASP A 171 -13.23 0.19 6.62
C ASP A 171 -12.29 1.24 6.03
N LEU A 172 -11.62 0.93 4.92
CA LEU A 172 -10.79 1.90 4.20
C LEU A 172 -11.61 3.07 3.66
N LEU A 173 -12.86 2.84 3.27
CA LEU A 173 -13.77 3.89 2.79
C LEU A 173 -14.27 4.80 3.93
N ASP A 174 -14.30 4.32 5.16
CA ASP A 174 -14.69 5.12 6.32
C ASP A 174 -13.60 6.13 6.70
N ARG A 175 -13.97 7.43 6.67
CA ARG A 175 -13.07 8.52 7.10
C ARG A 175 -12.74 8.49 8.59
N GLY A 176 -13.54 7.81 9.39
CA GLY A 176 -13.35 7.64 10.82
C GLY A 176 -12.03 6.97 11.20
N TYR A 177 -11.40 6.24 10.28
CA TYR A 177 -10.12 5.58 10.51
C TYR A 177 -8.89 6.45 10.21
N SER A 178 -9.03 7.63 9.62
CA SER A 178 -7.92 8.56 9.40
C SER A 178 -7.48 9.21 10.72
N ARG A 179 -6.19 9.16 11.02
CA ARG A 179 -5.58 9.71 12.26
C ARG A 179 -4.24 10.36 11.95
N THR A 180 -3.76 11.15 12.91
CA THR A 180 -2.38 11.66 12.93
C THR A 180 -1.72 11.14 14.20
N GLN A 181 -0.54 10.52 14.06
CA GLN A 181 0.22 9.98 15.18
C GLN A 181 1.69 10.39 15.12
N LYS A 182 2.36 10.37 16.26
CA LYS A 182 3.81 10.49 16.32
C LYS A 182 4.44 9.15 15.97
N VAL A 183 5.27 9.13 14.96
CA VAL A 183 5.99 7.95 14.48
C VAL A 183 7.50 8.19 14.55
N ARG A 184 8.26 7.15 14.83
CA ARG A 184 9.73 7.20 14.81
C ARG A 184 10.26 6.63 13.51
N VAL A 185 11.17 7.34 12.88
CA VAL A 185 11.83 6.95 11.63
C VAL A 185 13.33 6.84 11.87
N GLY A 186 13.95 5.72 11.47
CA GLY A 186 15.41 5.53 11.59
C GLY A 186 15.87 4.87 12.90
N GLY A 187 15.12 3.91 13.42
CA GLY A 187 15.49 3.11 14.58
C GLY A 187 15.62 3.92 15.89
N ASN A 188 16.45 3.47 16.82
CA ASN A 188 16.62 4.07 18.16
C ASN A 188 17.15 5.51 18.13
N LYS A 189 17.96 5.88 17.14
CA LYS A 189 18.50 7.23 16.93
C LYS A 189 17.63 8.07 15.98
N GLY A 190 16.49 7.55 15.58
CA GLY A 190 15.63 8.14 14.59
C GLY A 190 14.89 9.38 15.07
N VAL A 191 14.34 10.10 14.09
CA VAL A 191 13.56 11.33 14.32
C VAL A 191 12.10 10.95 14.56
N VAL A 192 11.47 11.61 15.54
CA VAL A 192 10.01 11.53 15.76
C VAL A 192 9.33 12.60 14.93
N LEU A 193 8.40 12.21 14.10
CA LEU A 193 7.61 13.12 13.28
C LEU A 193 6.12 12.84 13.45
N SER A 194 5.30 13.83 13.14
CA SER A 194 3.85 13.69 13.10
C SER A 194 3.44 13.23 11.71
N ALA A 195 2.82 12.06 11.61
CA ALA A 195 2.41 11.48 10.34
C ALA A 195 0.90 11.25 10.29
N PRO A 196 0.23 11.72 9.24
CA PRO A 196 -1.12 11.28 8.95
C PRO A 196 -1.10 9.82 8.47
N GLY A 197 -2.14 9.08 8.79
CA GLY A 197 -2.25 7.67 8.43
C GLY A 197 -3.60 7.08 8.76
N LEU A 198 -3.66 5.75 8.78
CA LEU A 198 -4.85 4.95 9.00
C LEU A 198 -4.68 4.10 10.27
N SER A 199 -5.72 4.04 11.09
CA SER A 199 -5.71 3.29 12.36
C SER A 199 -6.94 2.40 12.40
N PHE A 200 -6.74 1.09 12.27
CA PHE A 200 -7.80 0.09 12.34
C PHE A 200 -7.66 -0.73 13.63
N PRO A 201 -8.78 -1.24 14.21
CA PRO A 201 -8.72 -2.10 15.38
C PRO A 201 -7.86 -3.34 15.13
N GLY A 202 -6.91 -3.62 16.04
CA GLY A 202 -6.04 -4.79 15.95
C GLY A 202 -4.97 -4.75 14.84
N VAL A 203 -4.80 -3.61 14.16
CA VAL A 203 -3.78 -3.40 13.13
C VAL A 203 -2.85 -2.28 13.57
N PRO A 204 -1.53 -2.43 13.49
CA PRO A 204 -0.60 -1.34 13.75
C PRO A 204 -0.86 -0.13 12.86
N PHE A 205 -0.45 1.06 13.31
CA PHE A 205 -0.70 2.31 12.59
C PHE A 205 -0.07 2.29 11.19
N ILE A 206 -0.88 2.50 10.15
CA ILE A 206 -0.47 2.53 8.75
C ILE A 206 -0.20 3.98 8.35
N TRP A 207 1.02 4.29 7.91
CA TRP A 207 1.44 5.64 7.52
C TRP A 207 2.43 5.62 6.34
N GLY A 208 2.88 6.79 5.90
CA GLY A 208 3.88 6.92 4.85
C GLY A 208 3.40 6.36 3.50
N ALA A 209 4.29 5.70 2.76
CA ALA A 209 4.00 5.21 1.41
C ALA A 209 2.79 4.26 1.38
N THR A 210 2.67 3.35 2.35
CA THR A 210 1.55 2.41 2.44
C THR A 210 0.21 3.14 2.58
N ALA A 211 0.13 4.13 3.48
CA ALA A 211 -1.08 4.94 3.63
C ALA A 211 -1.38 5.78 2.38
N MET A 212 -0.37 6.26 1.67
CA MET A 212 -0.52 6.99 0.41
C MET A 212 -1.13 6.10 -0.67
N MET A 213 -0.65 4.87 -0.84
CA MET A 213 -1.17 3.89 -1.81
C MET A 213 -2.61 3.48 -1.50
N LEU A 214 -2.92 3.19 -0.23
CA LEU A 214 -4.28 2.91 0.22
C LEU A 214 -5.20 4.13 0.05
N GLY A 215 -4.67 5.34 0.22
CA GLY A 215 -5.37 6.59 -0.01
C GLY A 215 -5.75 6.81 -1.46
N GLU A 216 -4.90 6.41 -2.40
CA GLU A 216 -5.19 6.45 -3.83
C GLU A 216 -6.29 5.46 -4.21
N LEU A 217 -6.19 4.21 -3.77
CA LEU A 217 -7.25 3.22 -3.96
C LEU A 217 -8.59 3.76 -3.44
N ARG A 218 -8.60 4.30 -2.21
CA ARG A 218 -9.79 4.91 -1.63
C ARG A 218 -10.35 6.03 -2.49
N ALA A 219 -9.51 6.93 -3.01
CA ALA A 219 -9.93 8.04 -3.84
C ALA A 219 -10.62 7.56 -5.12
N ILE A 220 -10.08 6.54 -5.80
CA ILE A 220 -10.67 5.93 -6.99
C ILE A 220 -12.03 5.30 -6.65
N LEU A 221 -12.10 4.54 -5.56
CA LEU A 221 -13.33 3.85 -5.17
C LEU A 221 -14.47 4.81 -4.82
N VAL A 222 -14.16 5.91 -4.14
CA VAL A 222 -15.15 6.95 -3.78
C VAL A 222 -15.60 7.75 -5.01
N SER A 223 -14.70 8.07 -5.93
CA SER A 223 -15.02 8.84 -7.15
C SER A 223 -15.80 8.02 -8.18
N ALA A 224 -15.70 6.70 -8.16
CA ALA A 224 -16.42 5.83 -9.10
C ALA A 224 -17.90 5.61 -8.71
N GLU A 225 -18.37 6.25 -7.66
CA GLU A 225 -19.80 6.23 -7.22
C GLU A 225 -20.60 7.41 -7.80
N VAL A 226 -20.00 8.20 -8.68
CA VAL A 226 -20.64 9.34 -9.38
C VAL A 226 -21.10 8.95 -10.77
#